data_592895b434ba2fa68d264a87d4cbdc6f
#
_entry.id   592895b434ba2fa68d264a87d4cbdc6f
#
_cell.length_a   1.000
_cell.length_b   1.000
_cell.length_c   1.000
_cell.angle_alpha   90.00
_cell.angle_beta   90.00
_cell.angle_gamma   90.00
#
_symmetry.space_group_name_H-M   'P 1'
#
loop_
_entity.id
_entity.type
_entity.pdbx_description
1 polymer ?
#
loop_
_entity_poly.entity_id
_entity_poly.type
_entity_poly.pdbx_seq_one_letter_code
_entity_poly.pdbx_strand_id
1 'polypeptide(L)'
;MRKSGLIFFLAFVVPIGFALWWWGTFADARIEIVERGPYRYAYGVYSGDYSKIPRWKAEVTQALNAHKITRGTPVTALLDDPRMTAVPERRVEIGYLIAADARVAAPLRVGEIPRRRVVLVRVEASPLMAPGKAYAALIEYAATNNIVFRLPTFELYRDGVLEVEMAL
;
A
#
# COMPACT_ATOMS: atom_id res chain seq x y z
N MET A 1 -15.54 -47.17 -7.78
CA MET A 1 -16.11 -45.84 -7.48
C MET A 1 -15.23 -44.91 -6.65
N ARG A 2 -14.27 -45.37 -5.85
CA ARG A 2 -13.39 -44.47 -5.03
C ARG A 2 -12.36 -43.65 -5.80
N LYS A 3 -11.86 -44.12 -6.96
CA LYS A 3 -10.81 -43.42 -7.74
C LYS A 3 -11.34 -42.19 -8.49
N SER A 4 -12.56 -42.18 -8.97
CA SER A 4 -13.16 -41.05 -9.65
C SER A 4 -13.40 -39.87 -8.71
N GLY A 5 -13.83 -40.11 -7.47
CA GLY A 5 -14.04 -39.06 -6.47
C GLY A 5 -12.72 -38.35 -6.10
N LEU A 6 -11.61 -39.09 -5.99
CA LEU A 6 -10.29 -38.51 -5.74
C LEU A 6 -9.81 -37.63 -6.89
N ILE A 7 -10.04 -38.05 -8.14
CA ILE A 7 -9.67 -37.28 -9.33
C ILE A 7 -10.46 -35.97 -9.38
N PHE A 8 -11.76 -36.01 -9.15
CA PHE A 8 -12.59 -34.81 -9.07
C PHE A 8 -12.14 -33.87 -7.93
N PHE A 9 -11.85 -34.40 -6.76
CA PHE A 9 -11.35 -33.61 -5.63
C PHE A 9 -10.02 -32.91 -5.97
N LEU A 10 -9.05 -33.64 -6.52
CA LEU A 10 -7.77 -33.09 -6.93
C LEU A 10 -7.92 -32.03 -8.05
N ALA A 11 -8.84 -32.25 -9.01
CA ALA A 11 -9.11 -31.29 -10.08
C ALA A 11 -9.65 -29.94 -9.56
N PHE A 12 -10.25 -29.90 -8.37
CA PHE A 12 -10.68 -28.68 -7.70
C PHE A 12 -9.64 -28.10 -6.77
N VAL A 13 -9.03 -28.92 -5.94
CA VAL A 13 -8.11 -28.46 -4.88
C VAL A 13 -6.78 -27.94 -5.45
N VAL A 14 -6.26 -28.59 -6.50
CA VAL A 14 -4.98 -28.20 -7.09
C VAL A 14 -5.03 -26.79 -7.74
N PRO A 15 -6.02 -26.46 -8.59
CA PRO A 15 -6.13 -25.10 -9.14
C PRO A 15 -6.36 -24.03 -8.07
N ILE A 16 -7.18 -24.33 -7.05
CA ILE A 16 -7.44 -23.40 -5.95
C ILE A 16 -6.15 -23.18 -5.14
N GLY A 17 -5.45 -24.25 -4.78
CA GLY A 17 -4.17 -24.16 -4.07
C GLY A 17 -3.11 -23.37 -4.85
N PHE A 18 -3.04 -23.59 -6.16
CA PHE A 18 -2.15 -22.85 -7.06
C PHE A 18 -2.54 -21.36 -7.13
N ALA A 19 -3.84 -21.05 -7.25
CA ALA A 19 -4.32 -19.67 -7.26
C ALA A 19 -4.00 -18.95 -5.94
N LEU A 20 -4.23 -19.59 -4.80
CA LEU A 20 -3.90 -19.06 -3.48
C LEU A 20 -2.39 -18.82 -3.33
N TRP A 21 -1.57 -19.74 -3.79
CA TRP A 21 -0.12 -19.59 -3.79
C TRP A 21 0.32 -18.43 -4.69
N TRP A 22 -0.22 -18.36 -5.91
CA TRP A 22 0.06 -17.30 -6.88
C TRP A 22 -0.35 -15.89 -6.36
N TRP A 23 -1.43 -15.81 -5.59
CA TRP A 23 -1.87 -14.54 -4.98
C TRP A 23 -1.05 -14.11 -3.77
N GLY A 24 -0.05 -14.90 -3.38
CA GLY A 24 0.81 -14.59 -2.24
C GLY A 24 0.12 -14.79 -0.89
N THR A 25 -0.85 -15.73 -0.81
CA THR A 25 -1.51 -16.07 0.47
C THR A 25 -0.51 -16.52 1.52
N PHE A 26 0.59 -17.14 1.12
CA PHE A 26 1.66 -17.63 1.98
C PHE A 26 2.88 -16.68 2.03
N ALA A 27 2.79 -15.51 1.40
CA ALA A 27 3.89 -14.55 1.45
C ALA A 27 4.05 -13.99 2.86
N ASP A 28 5.28 -14.02 3.36
CA ASP A 28 5.64 -13.45 4.66
C ASP A 28 5.91 -11.96 4.55
N ALA A 29 5.60 -11.23 5.62
CA ALA A 29 5.99 -9.85 5.77
C ALA A 29 7.43 -9.78 6.30
N ARG A 30 8.29 -9.00 5.64
CA ARG A 30 9.65 -8.71 6.11
C ARG A 30 9.66 -7.34 6.76
N ILE A 31 10.20 -7.27 7.99
CA ILE A 31 10.23 -6.04 8.77
C ILE A 31 11.68 -5.65 9.05
N GLU A 32 11.99 -4.39 8.83
CA GLU A 32 13.30 -3.83 9.10
C GLU A 32 13.18 -2.36 9.57
N ILE A 33 14.18 -1.88 10.31
CA ILE A 33 14.29 -0.46 10.66
C ILE A 33 15.38 0.14 9.78
N VAL A 34 14.97 1.10 8.94
CA VAL A 34 15.87 1.73 7.95
C VAL A 34 15.62 3.23 7.87
N GLU A 35 16.56 3.95 7.25
CA GLU A 35 16.36 5.34 6.84
C GLU A 35 15.71 5.39 5.46
N ARG A 36 14.66 6.21 5.31
CA ARG A 36 13.92 6.39 4.04
C ARG A 36 13.71 7.88 3.76
N GLY A 37 13.57 8.20 2.46
CA GLY A 37 13.43 9.57 1.98
C GLY A 37 14.79 10.23 1.67
N PRO A 38 14.82 11.54 1.33
CA PRO A 38 13.62 12.35 1.17
C PRO A 38 12.80 11.93 -0.06
N TYR A 39 11.48 12.15 -0.01
CA TYR A 39 10.59 11.92 -1.15
C TYR A 39 9.83 13.20 -1.47
N ARG A 40 9.60 13.45 -2.76
CA ARG A 40 8.69 14.46 -3.24
C ARG A 40 7.61 13.78 -4.07
N TYR A 41 6.35 14.07 -3.79
CA TYR A 41 5.22 13.42 -4.45
C TYR A 41 4.11 14.42 -4.78
N ALA A 42 3.40 14.14 -5.87
CA ALA A 42 2.19 14.86 -6.23
C ALA A 42 0.97 14.03 -5.85
N TYR A 43 -0.01 14.63 -5.20
CA TYR A 43 -1.13 13.90 -4.61
C TYR A 43 -2.45 14.64 -4.67
N GLY A 44 -3.55 13.87 -4.57
CA GLY A 44 -4.89 14.33 -4.24
C GLY A 44 -5.28 13.86 -2.83
N VAL A 45 -6.13 14.64 -2.16
CA VAL A 45 -6.69 14.27 -0.83
C VAL A 45 -8.09 13.74 -1.03
N TYR A 46 -8.39 12.61 -0.44
CA TYR A 46 -9.68 11.94 -0.53
C TYR A 46 -10.17 11.52 0.86
N SER A 47 -11.48 11.39 0.98
CA SER A 47 -12.12 10.92 2.23
C SER A 47 -13.16 9.86 1.92
N GLY A 48 -13.30 8.90 2.84
CA GLY A 48 -14.33 7.87 2.77
C GLY A 48 -13.79 6.45 2.71
N ASP A 49 -14.51 5.58 2.00
CA ASP A 49 -14.20 4.15 1.92
C ASP A 49 -12.94 3.90 1.08
N TYR A 50 -11.97 3.24 1.68
CA TYR A 50 -10.70 2.86 1.03
C TYR A 50 -10.87 1.86 -0.13
N SER A 51 -12.03 1.22 -0.26
CA SER A 51 -12.35 0.43 -1.46
C SER A 51 -12.36 1.28 -2.75
N LYS A 52 -12.49 2.61 -2.61
CA LYS A 52 -12.44 3.58 -3.72
C LYS A 52 -11.02 3.98 -4.13
N ILE A 53 -9.98 3.56 -3.42
CA ILE A 53 -8.58 3.90 -3.74
C ILE A 53 -8.21 3.65 -5.21
N PRO A 54 -8.61 2.53 -5.85
CA PRO A 54 -8.30 2.31 -7.27
C PRO A 54 -8.87 3.40 -8.18
N ARG A 55 -10.10 3.88 -7.90
CA ARG A 55 -10.72 4.98 -8.63
C ARG A 55 -9.95 6.30 -8.42
N TRP A 56 -9.62 6.63 -7.18
CA TRP A 56 -8.88 7.85 -6.86
C TRP A 56 -7.47 7.84 -7.47
N LYS A 57 -6.80 6.68 -7.51
CA LYS A 57 -5.52 6.51 -8.24
C LYS A 57 -5.67 6.83 -9.73
N ALA A 58 -6.77 6.42 -10.35
CA ALA A 58 -7.04 6.73 -11.76
C ALA A 58 -7.24 8.23 -11.98
N GLU A 59 -7.97 8.92 -11.09
CA GLU A 59 -8.17 10.37 -11.14
C GLU A 59 -6.85 11.15 -11.04
N VAL A 60 -5.99 10.79 -10.06
CA VAL A 60 -4.64 11.39 -9.92
C VAL A 60 -3.78 11.12 -11.15
N THR A 61 -3.84 9.90 -11.67
CA THR A 61 -3.12 9.52 -12.89
C THR A 61 -3.52 10.36 -14.08
N GLN A 62 -4.82 10.59 -14.25
CA GLN A 62 -5.35 11.44 -15.33
C GLN A 62 -4.87 12.88 -15.18
N ALA A 63 -4.90 13.43 -13.97
CA ALA A 63 -4.44 14.79 -13.69
C ALA A 63 -2.93 14.95 -13.97
N LEU A 64 -2.09 13.99 -13.57
CA LEU A 64 -0.65 14.01 -13.86
C LEU A 64 -0.38 13.96 -15.37
N ASN A 65 -1.11 13.11 -16.10
CA ASN A 65 -0.97 13.00 -17.55
C ASN A 65 -1.38 14.31 -18.25
N ALA A 66 -2.46 14.95 -17.81
CA ALA A 66 -2.91 16.24 -18.36
C ALA A 66 -1.84 17.33 -18.22
N HIS A 67 -1.08 17.30 -17.13
CA HIS A 67 0.04 18.23 -16.89
C HIS A 67 1.39 17.72 -17.40
N LYS A 68 1.44 16.59 -18.13
CA LYS A 68 2.67 15.97 -18.67
C LYS A 68 3.73 15.68 -17.61
N ILE A 69 3.30 15.35 -16.39
CA ILE A 69 4.18 15.01 -15.28
C ILE A 69 4.49 13.50 -15.32
N THR A 70 5.78 13.17 -15.40
CA THR A 70 6.24 11.77 -15.34
C THR A 70 5.97 11.21 -13.95
N ARG A 71 5.28 10.08 -13.90
CA ARG A 71 4.94 9.37 -12.68
C ARG A 71 6.07 8.45 -12.25
N GLY A 72 6.46 8.54 -11.00
CA GLY A 72 7.30 7.55 -10.34
C GLY A 72 6.49 6.49 -9.58
N THR A 73 7.03 6.03 -8.48
CA THR A 73 6.40 5.03 -7.61
C THR A 73 5.04 5.54 -7.08
N PRO A 74 3.97 4.74 -7.13
CA PRO A 74 2.71 5.06 -6.47
C PRO A 74 2.91 5.21 -4.95
N VAL A 75 2.30 6.25 -4.39
CA VAL A 75 2.31 6.54 -2.94
C VAL A 75 0.89 6.68 -2.45
N THR A 76 0.59 6.04 -1.33
CA THR A 76 -0.66 6.23 -0.58
C THR A 76 -0.28 6.56 0.86
N ALA A 77 -0.72 7.71 1.38
CA ALA A 77 -0.53 8.06 2.78
C ALA A 77 -1.86 7.88 3.54
N LEU A 78 -1.90 6.97 4.49
CA LEU A 78 -3.04 6.83 5.39
C LEU A 78 -2.90 7.84 6.53
N LEU A 79 -3.85 8.77 6.60
CA LEU A 79 -3.84 9.85 7.59
C LEU A 79 -4.58 9.47 8.88
N ASP A 80 -5.46 8.49 8.79
CA ASP A 80 -6.29 8.04 9.91
C ASP A 80 -6.21 6.52 10.06
N ASP A 81 -6.31 6.04 11.31
CA ASP A 81 -6.37 4.60 11.60
C ASP A 81 -7.77 4.06 11.23
N PRO A 82 -7.87 3.17 10.24
CA PRO A 82 -9.17 2.66 9.79
C PRO A 82 -9.90 1.82 10.85
N ARG A 83 -9.21 1.40 11.91
CA ARG A 83 -9.80 0.65 13.03
C ARG A 83 -10.51 1.57 14.02
N MET A 84 -10.07 2.84 14.08
CA MET A 84 -10.55 3.83 15.06
C MET A 84 -11.41 4.93 14.42
N THR A 85 -11.35 5.08 13.10
CA THR A 85 -12.00 6.18 12.37
C THR A 85 -13.18 5.66 11.56
N ALA A 86 -14.32 6.32 11.67
CA ALA A 86 -15.51 5.99 10.90
C ALA A 86 -15.26 6.13 9.40
N VAL A 87 -15.87 5.24 8.59
CA VAL A 87 -15.60 5.18 7.14
C VAL A 87 -15.72 6.54 6.44
N PRO A 88 -16.75 7.39 6.68
CA PRO A 88 -16.87 8.68 6.00
C PRO A 88 -15.76 9.68 6.36
N GLU A 89 -15.14 9.52 7.52
CA GLU A 89 -14.14 10.45 8.08
C GLU A 89 -12.70 10.04 7.74
N ARG A 90 -12.49 8.83 7.23
CA ARG A 90 -11.17 8.33 6.85
C ARG A 90 -10.58 9.17 5.73
N ARG A 91 -9.38 9.68 5.93
CA ARG A 91 -8.66 10.51 4.96
C ARG A 91 -7.44 9.79 4.44
N VAL A 92 -7.16 10.01 3.17
CA VAL A 92 -6.03 9.42 2.48
C VAL A 92 -5.47 10.40 1.45
N GLU A 93 -4.16 10.45 1.34
CA GLU A 93 -3.48 11.11 0.22
C GLU A 93 -3.06 10.04 -0.78
N ILE A 94 -3.41 10.24 -2.03
CA ILE A 94 -3.08 9.32 -3.12
C ILE A 94 -2.28 10.07 -4.16
N GLY A 95 -1.11 9.54 -4.50
CA GLY A 95 -0.21 10.23 -5.38
C GLY A 95 0.87 9.34 -5.99
N TYR A 96 1.87 10.01 -6.54
CA TYR A 96 3.04 9.40 -7.15
C TYR A 96 4.29 10.20 -6.80
N LEU A 97 5.40 9.52 -6.59
CA LEU A 97 6.69 10.19 -6.52
C LEU A 97 6.93 10.94 -7.83
N ILE A 98 7.51 12.14 -7.73
CA ILE A 98 7.80 13.00 -8.86
C ILE A 98 9.24 13.51 -8.80
N ALA A 99 9.77 13.97 -9.93
CA ALA A 99 11.06 14.62 -9.99
C ALA A 99 11.07 15.92 -9.15
N ALA A 100 12.26 16.29 -8.65
CA ALA A 100 12.41 17.46 -7.78
C ALA A 100 12.00 18.77 -8.44
N ASP A 101 12.16 18.88 -9.76
CA ASP A 101 11.87 20.05 -10.59
C ASP A 101 10.46 20.02 -11.19
N ALA A 102 9.67 18.95 -10.99
CA ALA A 102 8.33 18.85 -11.55
C ALA A 102 7.40 19.95 -11.04
N ARG A 103 6.76 20.65 -11.96
CA ARG A 103 5.77 21.71 -11.64
C ARG A 103 4.37 21.08 -11.60
N VAL A 104 3.79 21.07 -10.42
CA VAL A 104 2.46 20.53 -10.17
C VAL A 104 1.46 21.69 -10.07
N ALA A 105 0.31 21.55 -10.73
CA ALA A 105 -0.78 22.51 -10.68
C ALA A 105 -2.04 21.88 -10.08
N ALA A 106 -2.97 22.70 -9.66
CA ALA A 106 -4.29 22.25 -9.21
C ALA A 106 -4.95 21.32 -10.25
N PRO A 107 -5.70 20.31 -9.83
CA PRO A 107 -6.17 20.04 -8.46
C PRO A 107 -5.17 19.28 -7.57
N LEU A 108 -4.00 18.89 -8.10
CA LEU A 108 -2.99 18.16 -7.33
C LEU A 108 -2.20 19.09 -6.40
N ARG A 109 -1.72 18.52 -5.32
CA ARG A 109 -0.83 19.15 -4.34
C ARG A 109 0.54 18.51 -4.37
N VAL A 110 1.54 19.21 -3.84
CA VAL A 110 2.89 18.66 -3.65
C VAL A 110 3.11 18.41 -2.16
N GLY A 111 3.60 17.22 -1.85
CA GLY A 111 4.04 16.85 -0.52
C GLY A 111 5.53 16.50 -0.54
N GLU A 112 6.16 16.72 0.60
CA GLU A 112 7.53 16.35 0.86
C GLU A 112 7.60 15.48 2.10
N ILE A 113 8.25 14.33 1.98
CA ILE A 113 8.49 13.41 3.07
C ILE A 113 10.00 13.51 3.38
N PRO A 114 10.39 14.08 4.52
CA PRO A 114 11.80 14.24 4.83
C PRO A 114 12.49 12.88 5.04
N ARG A 115 13.80 12.87 4.98
CA ARG A 115 14.57 11.69 5.37
C ARG A 115 14.30 11.39 6.84
N ARG A 116 13.90 10.15 7.12
CA ARG A 116 13.50 9.72 8.44
C ARG A 116 13.77 8.24 8.67
N ARG A 117 13.91 7.87 9.92
CA ARG A 117 14.00 6.49 10.35
C ARG A 117 12.59 5.90 10.42
N VAL A 118 12.39 4.72 9.85
CA VAL A 118 11.06 4.09 9.74
C VAL A 118 11.13 2.62 10.12
N VAL A 119 10.01 2.10 10.61
CA VAL A 119 9.71 0.68 10.52
C VAL A 119 9.19 0.46 9.11
N LEU A 120 9.90 -0.34 8.33
CA LEU A 120 9.57 -0.70 6.97
C LEU A 120 9.07 -2.13 6.94
N VAL A 121 7.86 -2.33 6.43
CA VAL A 121 7.28 -3.67 6.19
C VAL A 121 7.18 -3.89 4.69
N ARG A 122 7.75 -5.00 4.20
CA ARG A 122 7.67 -5.42 2.80
C ARG A 122 6.84 -6.67 2.66
N VAL A 123 5.91 -6.67 1.72
CA VAL A 123 5.07 -7.82 1.39
C VAL A 123 4.99 -8.00 -0.12
N GLU A 124 5.39 -9.18 -0.59
CA GLU A 124 5.26 -9.60 -1.98
C GLU A 124 3.99 -10.44 -2.14
N ALA A 125 2.87 -9.78 -2.35
CA ALA A 125 1.58 -10.41 -2.52
C ALA A 125 0.71 -9.58 -3.47
N SER A 126 -0.44 -10.14 -3.88
CA SER A 126 -1.39 -9.40 -4.70
C SER A 126 -1.82 -8.09 -4.02
N PRO A 127 -2.13 -7.02 -4.78
CA PRO A 127 -2.56 -5.73 -4.22
C PRO A 127 -3.79 -5.83 -3.31
N LEU A 128 -4.58 -6.90 -3.44
CA LEU A 128 -5.75 -7.14 -2.60
C LEU A 128 -5.34 -7.65 -1.21
N MET A 129 -4.28 -8.45 -1.10
CA MET A 129 -3.88 -9.11 0.14
C MET A 129 -2.72 -8.41 0.84
N ALA A 130 -1.84 -7.77 0.09
CA ALA A 130 -0.62 -7.16 0.61
C ALA A 130 -0.86 -6.14 1.72
N PRO A 131 -1.84 -5.19 1.63
CA PRO A 131 -2.08 -4.23 2.69
C PRO A 131 -2.48 -4.88 4.01
N GLY A 132 -3.42 -5.84 3.98
CA GLY A 132 -3.86 -6.54 5.18
C GLY A 132 -2.71 -7.25 5.91
N LYS A 133 -1.84 -7.93 5.15
CA LYS A 133 -0.65 -8.61 5.71
C LYS A 133 0.36 -7.62 6.27
N ALA A 134 0.64 -6.55 5.53
CA ALA A 134 1.63 -5.55 5.93
C ALA A 134 1.21 -4.84 7.23
N TYR A 135 -0.05 -4.43 7.33
CA TYR A 135 -0.54 -3.77 8.55
C TYR A 135 -0.67 -4.71 9.74
N ALA A 136 -1.09 -5.96 9.53
CA ALA A 136 -1.09 -6.96 10.61
C ALA A 136 0.31 -7.13 11.19
N ALA A 137 1.32 -7.33 10.34
CA ALA A 137 2.71 -7.49 10.76
C ALA A 137 3.28 -6.21 11.40
N LEU A 138 2.95 -5.02 10.88
CA LEU A 138 3.40 -3.74 11.44
C LEU A 138 2.84 -3.53 12.86
N ILE A 139 1.55 -3.80 13.06
CA ILE A 139 0.88 -3.63 14.35
C ILE A 139 1.44 -4.61 15.38
N GLU A 140 1.61 -5.87 15.00
CA GLU A 140 2.20 -6.90 15.86
C GLU A 140 3.63 -6.54 16.26
N TYR A 141 4.45 -6.10 15.27
CA TYR A 141 5.82 -5.67 15.52
C TYR A 141 5.88 -4.47 16.46
N ALA A 142 5.04 -3.46 16.24
CA ALA A 142 4.97 -2.28 17.08
C ALA A 142 4.58 -2.64 18.52
N ALA A 143 3.58 -3.50 18.70
CA ALA A 143 3.15 -3.96 20.03
C ALA A 143 4.25 -4.76 20.75
N THR A 144 4.92 -5.69 20.05
CA THR A 144 5.99 -6.53 20.63
C THR A 144 7.22 -5.71 21.03
N ASN A 145 7.52 -4.65 20.30
CA ASN A 145 8.71 -3.82 20.56
C ASN A 145 8.39 -2.52 21.34
N ASN A 146 7.19 -2.38 21.88
CA ASN A 146 6.74 -1.17 22.58
C ASN A 146 6.87 0.12 21.77
N ILE A 147 6.65 0.02 20.45
CA ILE A 147 6.66 1.15 19.53
C ILE A 147 5.25 1.69 19.40
N VAL A 148 5.07 2.99 19.59
CA VAL A 148 3.77 3.64 19.38
C VAL A 148 3.45 3.68 17.89
N PHE A 149 2.28 3.17 17.52
CA PHE A 149 1.80 3.25 16.13
C PHE A 149 1.55 4.72 15.76
N ARG A 150 2.20 5.18 14.70
CA ARG A 150 2.17 6.59 14.28
C ARG A 150 1.61 6.73 12.86
N LEU A 151 0.88 7.79 12.67
CA LEU A 151 0.35 8.23 11.38
C LEU A 151 1.03 9.56 10.97
N PRO A 152 1.11 9.85 9.68
CA PRO A 152 0.68 8.99 8.57
C PRO A 152 1.62 7.81 8.35
N THR A 153 1.04 6.69 7.91
CA THR A 153 1.82 5.61 7.29
C THR A 153 1.84 5.81 5.78
N PHE A 154 2.96 5.47 5.15
CA PHE A 154 3.13 5.59 3.71
C PHE A 154 3.23 4.21 3.06
N GLU A 155 2.40 3.97 2.07
CA GLU A 155 2.43 2.78 1.23
C GLU A 155 3.08 3.12 -0.10
N LEU A 156 4.13 2.38 -0.48
CA LEU A 156 4.79 2.50 -1.77
C LEU A 156 4.73 1.15 -2.48
N TYR A 157 4.28 1.15 -3.74
CA TYR A 157 4.30 -0.05 -4.57
C TYR A 157 5.48 0.00 -5.54
N ARG A 158 6.43 -0.95 -5.39
CA ARG A 158 7.62 -1.06 -6.25
C ARG A 158 7.76 -2.50 -6.71
N ASP A 159 7.79 -2.70 -8.02
CA ASP A 159 8.07 -4.00 -8.66
C ASP A 159 7.23 -5.17 -8.08
N GLY A 160 5.94 -4.92 -7.81
CA GLY A 160 5.03 -5.92 -7.25
C GLY A 160 5.10 -6.07 -5.73
N VAL A 161 6.00 -5.37 -5.05
CA VAL A 161 6.15 -5.38 -3.60
C VAL A 161 5.45 -4.17 -2.99
N LEU A 162 4.62 -4.40 -1.98
CA LEU A 162 4.11 -3.35 -1.11
C LEU A 162 5.14 -3.06 -0.02
N GLU A 163 5.55 -1.81 0.07
CA GLU A 163 6.35 -1.26 1.16
C GLU A 163 5.46 -0.37 2.02
N VAL A 164 5.33 -0.66 3.33
CA VAL A 164 4.65 0.20 4.30
C VAL A 164 5.69 0.81 5.23
N GLU A 165 5.72 2.13 5.29
CA GLU A 165 6.64 2.91 6.13
C GLU A 165 5.88 3.59 7.27
N MET A 166 6.27 3.34 8.52
CA MET A 166 5.83 4.06 9.71
C MET A 166 7.03 4.79 10.33
N ALA A 167 6.92 6.09 10.54
CA ALA A 167 7.99 6.87 11.19
C ALA A 167 8.17 6.48 12.67
N LEU A 168 9.43 6.42 13.11
CA LEU A 168 9.83 6.17 14.50
C LEU A 168 9.89 7.44 15.32
#